data_2ee7bb70f44c8d2c0c0a6986faf833c0
#
_entry.id   2ee7bb70f44c8d2c0c0a6986faf833c0
#
_cell.length_a   1.000
_cell.length_b   1.000
_cell.length_c   1.000
_cell.angle_alpha   90.00
_cell.angle_beta   90.00
_cell.angle_gamma   90.00
#
_symmetry.space_group_name_H-M   'P 1'
#
loop_
_entity.id
_entity.type
_entity.pdbx_description
1 polymer ?
#
loop_
_entity_poly.entity_id
_entity_poly.type
_entity_poly.pdbx_seq_one_letter_code
_entity_poly.pdbx_strand_id
1 'polypeptide(L)'
;YKKMLSDIGLLKFEEASRRLSNVWFSDEEHNRLTKNMQGFIVKSGIYGTSDNYFAFMQIRHGGKTQYAKSRILLPYDKMIELYPNLAKNKGLLPFYQIRRWASILIKGRLKSSVKELKDNSEISQEYVKKVKSLFDSLGIN
;
A
#
# COMPACT_ATOMS: atom_id res chain seq x y z
N TYR A 1 -16.77 -14.68 19.39
CA TYR A 1 -16.09 -13.45 18.98
C TYR A 1 -14.60 -13.68 18.73
N LYS A 2 -13.78 -14.04 19.76
CA LYS A 2 -12.31 -14.26 19.62
C LYS A 2 -11.96 -15.33 18.58
N LYS A 3 -12.70 -16.44 18.51
CA LYS A 3 -12.50 -17.48 17.51
C LYS A 3 -12.69 -16.93 16.10
N MET A 4 -13.75 -16.16 15.86
CA MET A 4 -13.99 -15.51 14.57
C MET A 4 -12.86 -14.56 14.17
N LEU A 5 -12.34 -13.74 15.10
CA LEU A 5 -11.20 -12.86 14.85
C LEU A 5 -9.92 -13.64 14.55
N SER A 6 -9.71 -14.78 15.22
CA SER A 6 -8.59 -15.68 14.94
C SER A 6 -8.69 -16.27 13.53
N ASP A 7 -9.88 -16.73 13.13
CA ASP A 7 -10.12 -17.36 11.84
C ASP A 7 -9.88 -16.39 10.66
N ILE A 8 -10.12 -15.10 10.85
CA ILE A 8 -9.86 -14.05 9.84
C ILE A 8 -8.51 -13.32 10.05
N GLY A 9 -7.67 -13.77 10.99
CA GLY A 9 -6.34 -13.23 11.22
C GLY A 9 -6.28 -11.87 11.93
N LEU A 10 -7.39 -11.36 12.49
CA LEU A 10 -7.46 -10.02 13.11
C LEU A 10 -7.36 -10.01 14.64
N LEU A 11 -7.12 -11.16 15.29
CA LEU A 11 -7.07 -11.24 16.76
C LEU A 11 -5.99 -10.34 17.36
N LYS A 12 -4.77 -10.35 16.79
CA LYS A 12 -3.66 -9.50 17.27
C LYS A 12 -3.94 -8.02 17.11
N PHE A 13 -4.57 -7.64 16.00
CA PHE A 13 -4.96 -6.26 15.74
C PHE A 13 -5.99 -5.77 16.76
N GLU A 14 -7.02 -6.59 17.05
CA GLU A 14 -8.04 -6.27 18.07
C GLU A 14 -7.42 -6.10 19.45
N GLU A 15 -6.57 -7.03 19.88
CA GLU A 15 -5.92 -6.97 21.20
C GLU A 15 -5.02 -5.72 21.32
N ALA A 16 -4.27 -5.38 20.27
CA ALA A 16 -3.43 -4.18 20.25
C ALA A 16 -4.27 -2.90 20.26
N SER A 17 -5.37 -2.86 19.51
CA SER A 17 -6.30 -1.72 19.45
C SER A 17 -7.00 -1.48 20.78
N ARG A 18 -7.45 -2.54 21.43
CA ARG A 18 -8.06 -2.47 22.76
C ARG A 18 -7.06 -1.96 23.80
N ARG A 19 -5.81 -2.44 23.78
CA ARG A 19 -4.76 -1.94 24.66
C ARG A 19 -4.45 -0.46 24.40
N LEU A 20 -4.39 -0.03 23.14
CA LEU A 20 -4.21 1.38 22.80
C LEU A 20 -5.38 2.24 23.29
N SER A 21 -6.62 1.73 23.18
CA SER A 21 -7.80 2.39 23.73
C SER A 21 -7.70 2.57 25.25
N ASN A 22 -7.25 1.54 25.97
CA ASN A 22 -7.05 1.64 27.41
C ASN A 22 -5.98 2.70 27.77
N VAL A 23 -4.90 2.76 27.02
CA VAL A 23 -3.88 3.81 27.21
C VAL A 23 -4.46 5.23 26.99
N TRP A 24 -5.39 5.40 26.04
CA TRP A 24 -5.96 6.71 25.76
C TRP A 24 -7.08 7.13 26.73
N PHE A 25 -7.81 6.18 27.29
CA PHE A 25 -9.04 6.44 28.08
C PHE A 25 -8.98 5.89 29.50
N SER A 26 -7.87 5.25 29.88
CA SER A 26 -7.61 4.71 31.21
C SER A 26 -6.14 4.99 31.57
N ASP A 27 -5.75 4.79 32.82
CA ASP A 27 -4.38 5.06 33.30
C ASP A 27 -3.38 3.95 32.98
N GLU A 28 -3.53 3.25 31.83
CA GLU A 28 -2.54 2.26 31.40
C GLU A 28 -1.32 2.91 30.74
N GLU A 29 -0.15 2.39 31.05
CA GLU A 29 1.09 2.88 30.45
C GLU A 29 1.29 2.36 29.02
N HIS A 30 1.89 3.21 28.19
CA HIS A 30 2.31 2.84 26.85
C HIS A 30 3.38 1.76 26.84
N ASN A 31 3.13 0.69 26.11
CA ASN A 31 4.18 -0.23 25.69
C ASN A 31 4.76 0.16 24.31
N ARG A 32 5.77 -0.56 23.84
CA ARG A 32 6.40 -0.29 22.53
C ARG A 32 5.42 -0.36 21.36
N LEU A 33 4.49 -1.32 21.38
CA LEU A 33 3.50 -1.50 20.30
C LEU A 33 2.51 -0.35 20.29
N THR A 34 1.93 0.01 21.43
CA THR A 34 0.96 1.12 21.52
C THR A 34 1.60 2.47 21.17
N LYS A 35 2.87 2.71 21.54
CA LYS A 35 3.62 3.90 21.10
C LYS A 35 3.78 3.95 19.59
N ASN A 36 4.12 2.83 18.96
CA ASN A 36 4.27 2.77 17.49
C ASN A 36 2.93 2.97 16.78
N MET A 37 1.85 2.36 17.28
CA MET A 37 0.49 2.54 16.75
C MET A 37 0.05 3.99 16.85
N GLN A 38 0.17 4.60 18.02
CA GLN A 38 -0.16 6.00 18.22
C GLN A 38 0.64 6.90 17.29
N GLY A 39 1.95 6.72 17.21
CA GLY A 39 2.81 7.49 16.32
C GLY A 39 2.41 7.36 14.85
N PHE A 40 2.01 6.15 14.42
CA PHE A 40 1.50 5.92 13.06
C PHE A 40 0.16 6.63 12.84
N ILE A 41 -0.80 6.51 13.77
CA ILE A 41 -2.14 7.15 13.67
C ILE A 41 -2.00 8.68 13.64
N VAL A 42 -1.23 9.27 14.56
CA VAL A 42 -1.03 10.71 14.64
C VAL A 42 -0.35 11.25 13.36
N LYS A 43 0.69 10.55 12.87
CA LYS A 43 1.37 10.93 11.62
C LYS A 43 0.46 10.78 10.40
N SER A 44 -0.41 9.78 10.40
CA SER A 44 -1.34 9.53 9.28
C SER A 44 -2.43 10.60 9.17
N GLY A 45 -2.82 11.21 10.29
CA GLY A 45 -3.99 12.08 10.34
C GLY A 45 -5.27 11.35 9.92
N ILE A 46 -6.36 12.09 9.72
CA ILE A 46 -7.67 11.52 9.36
C ILE A 46 -7.69 10.96 7.93
N TYR A 47 -6.95 11.57 7.02
CA TYR A 47 -6.98 11.22 5.58
C TYR A 47 -5.78 10.39 5.13
N GLY A 48 -4.86 10.05 6.03
CA GLY A 48 -3.58 9.46 5.69
C GLY A 48 -2.62 10.46 5.04
N THR A 49 -1.40 10.02 4.77
CA THR A 49 -0.39 10.81 4.04
C THR A 49 0.03 10.09 2.77
N SER A 50 0.58 10.83 1.81
CA SER A 50 1.18 10.24 0.61
C SER A 50 2.27 9.23 0.98
N ASP A 51 3.04 9.50 2.04
CA ASP A 51 4.08 8.61 2.54
C ASP A 51 3.53 7.25 2.98
N ASN A 52 2.42 7.27 3.73
CA ASN A 52 1.75 6.05 4.17
C ASN A 52 1.18 5.26 2.99
N TYR A 53 0.57 5.95 2.03
CA TYR A 53 0.08 5.34 0.80
C TYR A 53 1.21 4.62 0.05
N PHE A 54 2.31 5.31 -0.21
CA PHE A 54 3.44 4.72 -0.93
C PHE A 54 4.15 3.64 -0.12
N ALA A 55 4.29 3.80 1.20
CA ALA A 55 4.85 2.75 2.06
C ALA A 55 3.99 1.48 1.99
N PHE A 56 2.66 1.62 2.10
CA PHE A 56 1.73 0.50 1.97
C PHE A 56 1.82 -0.17 0.59
N MET A 57 1.85 0.63 -0.48
CA MET A 57 1.97 0.11 -1.85
C MET A 57 3.29 -0.61 -2.08
N GLN A 58 4.40 -0.12 -1.54
CA GLN A 58 5.69 -0.81 -1.61
C GLN A 58 5.66 -2.15 -0.85
N ILE A 59 5.06 -2.19 0.34
CA ILE A 59 4.89 -3.42 1.12
C ILE A 59 4.07 -4.44 0.31
N ARG A 60 2.92 -4.03 -0.20
CA ARG A 60 2.00 -4.89 -0.97
C ARG A 60 2.62 -5.44 -2.25
N HIS A 61 3.45 -4.66 -2.94
CA HIS A 61 4.09 -5.07 -4.20
C HIS A 61 5.47 -5.72 -4.02
N GLY A 62 5.94 -5.90 -2.77
CA GLY A 62 7.24 -6.52 -2.52
C GLY A 62 8.44 -5.59 -2.71
N GLY A 63 8.21 -4.27 -2.68
CA GLY A 63 9.25 -3.26 -2.67
C GLY A 63 9.08 -2.14 -3.71
N LYS A 64 9.93 -1.13 -3.59
CA LYS A 64 9.93 0.10 -4.39
C LYS A 64 9.99 -0.16 -5.90
N THR A 65 10.91 -1.03 -6.31
CA THR A 65 11.13 -1.33 -7.74
C THR A 65 9.99 -2.16 -8.32
N GLN A 66 9.42 -3.09 -7.55
CA GLN A 66 8.29 -3.89 -8.00
C GLN A 66 7.03 -3.05 -8.14
N TYR A 67 6.79 -2.14 -7.20
CA TYR A 67 5.73 -1.16 -7.35
C TYR A 67 5.89 -0.30 -8.60
N ALA A 68 7.09 0.28 -8.82
CA ALA A 68 7.36 1.08 -10.01
C ALA A 68 7.16 0.26 -11.31
N LYS A 69 7.65 -0.98 -11.36
CA LYS A 69 7.42 -1.88 -12.50
C LYS A 69 5.93 -2.15 -12.75
N SER A 70 5.13 -2.37 -11.70
CA SER A 70 3.69 -2.60 -11.85
C SER A 70 2.92 -1.38 -12.37
N ARG A 71 3.44 -0.18 -12.14
CA ARG A 71 2.87 1.08 -12.69
C ARG A 71 3.29 1.31 -14.14
N ILE A 72 4.51 0.94 -14.49
CA ILE A 72 5.04 1.07 -15.85
C ILE A 72 4.45 -0.02 -16.75
N LEU A 73 4.53 -1.29 -16.32
CA LEU A 73 4.03 -2.45 -17.05
C LEU A 73 2.82 -3.02 -16.30
N LEU A 74 1.61 -2.68 -16.75
CA LEU A 74 0.42 -3.23 -16.15
C LEU A 74 0.37 -4.75 -16.38
N PRO A 75 0.00 -5.53 -15.33
CA PRO A 75 -0.23 -6.97 -15.48
C PRO A 75 -1.35 -7.24 -16.49
N TYR A 76 -1.32 -8.43 -17.06
CA TYR A 76 -2.25 -8.86 -18.12
C TYR A 76 -3.72 -8.66 -17.75
N ASP A 77 -4.11 -9.03 -16.52
CA ASP A 77 -5.49 -8.92 -16.04
C ASP A 77 -5.99 -7.47 -16.06
N LYS A 78 -5.15 -6.52 -15.61
CA LYS A 78 -5.46 -5.09 -15.67
C LYS A 78 -5.45 -4.54 -17.11
N MET A 79 -4.65 -5.14 -17.99
CA MET A 79 -4.65 -4.74 -19.40
C MET A 79 -5.91 -5.22 -20.12
N ILE A 80 -6.49 -6.38 -19.78
CA ILE A 80 -7.77 -6.85 -20.32
C ILE A 80 -8.92 -5.91 -19.92
N GLU A 81 -8.94 -5.45 -18.67
CA GLU A 81 -9.95 -4.47 -18.22
C GLU A 81 -9.95 -3.19 -19.08
N LEU A 82 -8.77 -2.73 -19.49
CA LEU A 82 -8.60 -1.55 -20.33
C LEU A 82 -8.79 -1.83 -21.83
N TYR A 83 -8.41 -3.01 -22.27
CA TYR A 83 -8.42 -3.45 -23.66
C TYR A 83 -9.00 -4.86 -23.80
N PRO A 84 -10.35 -5.01 -23.82
CA PRO A 84 -11.00 -6.34 -23.83
C PRO A 84 -10.58 -7.23 -25.00
N ASN A 85 -10.22 -6.63 -26.15
CA ASN A 85 -9.73 -7.38 -27.31
C ASN A 85 -8.42 -8.15 -27.04
N LEU A 86 -7.68 -7.79 -26.01
CA LEU A 86 -6.47 -8.49 -25.59
C LEU A 86 -6.76 -9.91 -25.08
N ALA A 87 -7.99 -10.16 -24.59
CA ALA A 87 -8.41 -11.48 -24.15
C ALA A 87 -8.40 -12.51 -25.29
N LYS A 88 -8.60 -12.07 -26.53
CA LYS A 88 -8.58 -12.94 -27.72
C LYS A 88 -7.17 -13.36 -28.15
N ASN A 89 -6.17 -12.53 -27.89
CA ASN A 89 -4.78 -12.82 -28.26
C ASN A 89 -3.79 -12.19 -27.27
N LYS A 90 -3.24 -13.03 -26.39
CA LYS A 90 -2.25 -12.62 -25.35
C LYS A 90 -0.97 -12.05 -25.95
N GLY A 91 -0.59 -12.46 -27.15
CA GLY A 91 0.63 -12.00 -27.83
C GLY A 91 0.61 -10.51 -28.17
N LEU A 92 -0.55 -9.87 -28.16
CA LEU A 92 -0.72 -8.44 -28.40
C LEU A 92 -0.40 -7.58 -27.16
N LEU A 93 -0.09 -8.19 -26.02
CA LEU A 93 0.19 -7.46 -24.78
C LEU A 93 1.26 -6.36 -24.94
N PRO A 94 2.44 -6.59 -25.56
CA PRO A 94 3.44 -5.53 -25.75
C PRO A 94 2.91 -4.36 -26.55
N PHE A 95 2.14 -4.64 -27.62
CA PHE A 95 1.54 -3.60 -28.46
C PHE A 95 0.56 -2.72 -27.67
N TYR A 96 -0.31 -3.34 -26.85
CA TYR A 96 -1.25 -2.59 -26.02
C TYR A 96 -0.56 -1.82 -24.89
N GLN A 97 0.57 -2.30 -24.37
CA GLN A 97 1.40 -1.52 -23.44
C GLN A 97 1.94 -0.24 -24.09
N ILE A 98 2.48 -0.34 -25.30
CA ILE A 98 2.95 0.82 -26.07
C ILE A 98 1.80 1.79 -26.36
N ARG A 99 0.66 1.28 -26.82
CA ARG A 99 -0.56 2.08 -27.08
C ARG A 99 -1.02 2.83 -25.82
N ARG A 100 -0.98 2.17 -24.65
CA ARG A 100 -1.31 2.80 -23.36
C ARG A 100 -0.37 3.97 -23.08
N TRP A 101 0.91 3.78 -23.25
CA TRP A 101 1.91 4.85 -23.02
C TRP A 101 1.70 6.00 -24.00
N ALA A 102 1.51 5.73 -25.28
CA ALA A 102 1.17 6.76 -26.25
C ALA A 102 -0.09 7.56 -25.86
N SER A 103 -1.13 6.87 -25.37
CA SER A 103 -2.33 7.53 -24.86
C SER A 103 -2.09 8.43 -23.64
N ILE A 104 -1.19 8.02 -22.72
CA ILE A 104 -0.82 8.82 -21.55
C ILE A 104 -0.06 10.10 -21.99
N LEU A 105 0.83 9.97 -22.99
CA LEU A 105 1.54 11.08 -23.59
C LEU A 105 0.60 12.09 -24.22
N ILE A 106 -0.29 11.63 -25.11
CA ILE A 106 -1.24 12.46 -25.85
C ILE A 106 -2.21 13.18 -24.91
N LYS A 107 -2.70 12.48 -23.86
CA LYS A 107 -3.66 13.04 -22.90
C LYS A 107 -3.01 13.96 -21.84
N GLY A 108 -1.73 14.25 -21.93
CA GLY A 108 -1.02 15.13 -20.98
C GLY A 108 -0.92 14.62 -19.55
N ARG A 109 -1.21 13.32 -19.30
CA ARG A 109 -1.17 12.69 -17.98
C ARG A 109 0.24 12.27 -17.53
N LEU A 110 1.24 12.54 -18.34
CA LEU A 110 2.62 12.18 -18.07
C LEU A 110 3.13 12.80 -16.76
N LYS A 111 2.79 14.08 -16.52
CA LYS A 111 3.22 14.79 -15.30
C LYS A 111 2.75 14.08 -14.03
N SER A 112 1.51 13.60 -13.96
CA SER A 112 1.00 12.89 -12.79
C SER A 112 1.63 11.51 -12.62
N SER A 113 1.86 10.78 -13.72
CA SER A 113 2.53 9.46 -13.67
C SER A 113 3.99 9.58 -13.25
N VAL A 114 4.71 10.56 -13.77
CA VAL A 114 6.11 10.84 -13.38
C VAL A 114 6.19 11.32 -11.94
N LYS A 115 5.27 12.19 -11.52
CA LYS A 115 5.18 12.64 -10.12
C LYS A 115 4.96 11.45 -9.17
N GLU A 116 4.02 10.56 -9.48
CA GLU A 116 3.76 9.36 -8.67
C GLU A 116 5.02 8.48 -8.51
N LEU A 117 5.76 8.27 -9.62
CA LEU A 117 7.00 7.49 -9.58
C LEU A 117 8.10 8.21 -8.78
N LYS A 118 8.17 9.54 -8.88
CA LYS A 118 9.10 10.36 -8.11
C LYS A 118 8.76 10.29 -6.62
N ASP A 119 7.52 10.57 -6.24
CA ASP A 119 7.05 10.52 -4.85
C ASP A 119 7.31 9.14 -4.25
N ASN A 120 7.00 8.04 -4.98
CA ASN A 120 7.38 6.69 -4.58
C ASN A 120 8.89 6.53 -4.38
N SER A 121 9.71 7.21 -5.20
CA SER A 121 11.18 7.13 -5.11
C SER A 121 11.75 7.86 -3.90
N GLU A 122 11.08 8.88 -3.42
CA GLU A 122 11.50 9.73 -2.30
C GLU A 122 11.19 9.11 -0.93
N ILE A 123 10.28 8.12 -0.87
CA ILE A 123 9.95 7.46 0.39
C ILE A 123 11.15 6.72 0.96
N SER A 124 11.47 7.05 2.21
CA SER A 124 12.55 6.41 2.96
C SER A 124 12.28 4.92 3.16
N GLN A 125 13.26 4.08 2.81
CA GLN A 125 13.18 2.64 3.05
C GLN A 125 13.14 2.29 4.55
N GLU A 126 13.70 3.14 5.38
CA GLU A 126 13.59 3.01 6.84
C GLU A 126 12.13 3.17 7.29
N TYR A 127 11.42 4.15 6.72
CA TYR A 127 10.01 4.36 6.99
C TYR A 127 9.14 3.17 6.55
N VAL A 128 9.38 2.65 5.34
CA VAL A 128 8.69 1.45 4.83
C VAL A 128 8.90 0.24 5.74
N LYS A 129 10.16 0.01 6.19
CA LYS A 129 10.48 -1.06 7.14
C LYS A 129 9.76 -0.88 8.49
N LYS A 130 9.66 0.35 8.97
CA LYS A 130 8.97 0.69 10.22
C LYS A 130 7.48 0.41 10.15
N VAL A 131 6.83 0.82 9.06
CA VAL A 131 5.41 0.54 8.80
C VAL A 131 5.17 -0.96 8.64
N LYS A 132 6.03 -1.66 7.90
CA LYS A 132 5.95 -3.12 7.74
C LYS A 132 6.08 -3.83 9.08
N SER A 133 7.09 -3.50 9.89
CA SER A 133 7.28 -4.09 11.22
C SER A 133 6.08 -3.86 12.14
N LEU A 134 5.42 -2.71 12.03
CA LEU A 134 4.19 -2.44 12.77
C LEU A 134 3.06 -3.36 12.30
N PHE A 135 2.83 -3.49 10.99
CA PHE A 135 1.78 -4.36 10.43
C PHE A 135 2.02 -5.83 10.77
N ASP A 136 3.26 -6.32 10.65
CA ASP A 136 3.64 -7.69 11.05
C ASP A 136 3.32 -7.92 12.54
N SER A 137 3.62 -6.94 13.41
CA SER A 137 3.31 -7.00 14.84
C SER A 137 1.82 -7.03 15.15
N LEU A 138 1.00 -6.44 14.26
CA LEU A 138 -0.46 -6.42 14.36
C LEU A 138 -1.11 -7.64 13.69
N GLY A 139 -0.32 -8.49 13.01
CA GLY A 139 -0.83 -9.64 12.26
C GLY A 139 -1.58 -9.24 10.98
N ILE A 140 -1.34 -8.04 10.44
CA ILE A 140 -1.93 -7.53 9.20
C ILE A 140 -0.90 -7.78 8.09
N ASN A 141 -1.12 -8.82 7.25
CA ASN A 141 -0.25 -9.18 6.13
C ASN A 141 -1.00 -9.02 4.80
#